data_24823a1483d8b97ff2d0155ccaa4789f
#
_entry.id   24823a1483d8b97ff2d0155ccaa4789f
#
_cell.length_a   1.000
_cell.length_b   1.000
_cell.length_c   1.000
_cell.angle_alpha   90.00
_cell.angle_beta   90.00
_cell.angle_gamma   90.00
#
_symmetry.space_group_name_H-M   'P 1'
#
loop_
_entity.id
_entity.type
_entity.pdbx_description
1 polymer ?
#
loop_
_entity_poly.entity_id
_entity_poly.type
_entity_poly.pdbx_seq_one_letter_code
_entity_poly.pdbx_strand_id
1 'polypeptide(L)'
;GILAVIGYGLIHVENAAINTMIQNLYAEKLDGYWDAERRYIDEEYKTIPFPFDEINVAEFKMQYQWSSAQLLKYLSTWSAIKHYCERNHDHPLLDLAEALTSELADLTITFPVFLRVGKIKKSKKKCFMHK
;
A
#
# COMPACT_ATOMS: atom_id res chain seq x y z
N GLY A 1 -5.57 -22.01 -16.94
CA GLY A 1 -5.88 -20.67 -16.47
C GLY A 1 -4.69 -19.99 -15.85
N ILE A 2 -4.86 -18.72 -15.60
CA ILE A 2 -3.83 -17.87 -14.98
C ILE A 2 -4.47 -17.15 -13.81
N LEU A 3 -3.77 -17.14 -12.68
CA LEU A 3 -4.15 -16.38 -11.50
C LEU A 3 -3.15 -15.25 -11.31
N ALA A 4 -3.64 -14.04 -11.09
CA ALA A 4 -2.80 -12.89 -10.78
C ALA A 4 -3.24 -12.27 -9.47
N VAL A 5 -2.27 -11.94 -8.62
CA VAL A 5 -2.49 -11.22 -7.36
C VAL A 5 -1.74 -9.91 -7.45
N ILE A 6 -2.45 -8.81 -7.20
CA ILE A 6 -1.94 -7.46 -7.36
C ILE A 6 -2.10 -6.68 -6.05
N GLY A 7 -1.10 -5.87 -5.71
CA GLY A 7 -1.17 -4.96 -4.58
C GLY A 7 -0.21 -3.80 -4.75
N TYR A 8 -0.37 -2.78 -3.91
CA TYR A 8 0.56 -1.65 -3.91
C TYR A 8 1.23 -1.51 -2.56
N GLY A 9 2.47 -0.98 -2.60
CA GLY A 9 3.21 -0.68 -1.39
C GLY A 9 2.95 0.73 -0.88
N LEU A 10 3.82 1.15 0.03
CA LEU A 10 3.73 2.46 0.65
C LEU A 10 3.94 3.57 -0.38
N ILE A 11 3.13 4.60 -0.28
CA ILE A 11 3.24 5.80 -1.11
C ILE A 11 4.61 6.44 -0.97
N HIS A 12 5.13 6.94 -2.08
CA HIS A 12 6.34 7.76 -2.12
C HIS A 12 6.01 9.12 -2.72
N VAL A 13 6.45 10.19 -2.07
CA VAL A 13 6.26 11.56 -2.54
C VAL A 13 7.62 12.13 -2.89
N GLU A 14 7.76 12.76 -4.05
CA GLU A 14 9.04 13.29 -4.50
C GLU A 14 9.52 14.51 -3.71
N ASN A 15 8.68 15.15 -2.95
CA ASN A 15 9.12 16.17 -2.00
C ASN A 15 9.73 15.46 -0.79
N ALA A 16 11.02 15.59 -0.58
CA ALA A 16 11.75 14.85 0.45
C ALA A 16 11.23 15.11 1.87
N ALA A 17 10.90 16.35 2.19
CA ALA A 17 10.40 16.70 3.52
C ALA A 17 9.03 16.07 3.78
N ILE A 18 8.14 16.18 2.82
CA ILE A 18 6.80 15.57 2.92
C ILE A 18 6.89 14.06 2.98
N ASN A 19 7.75 13.47 2.15
CA ASN A 19 7.94 12.02 2.14
C ASN A 19 8.45 11.50 3.49
N THR A 20 9.39 12.20 4.09
CA THR A 20 9.91 11.85 5.42
C THR A 20 8.81 11.91 6.48
N MET A 21 7.97 12.94 6.44
CA MET A 21 6.84 13.05 7.37
C MET A 21 5.87 11.89 7.21
N ILE A 22 5.59 11.47 5.98
CA ILE A 22 4.71 10.34 5.71
C ILE A 22 5.32 9.04 6.22
N GLN A 23 6.60 8.82 5.99
CA GLN A 23 7.29 7.62 6.47
C GLN A 23 7.29 7.55 7.99
N ASN A 24 7.54 8.66 8.67
CA ASN A 24 7.49 8.71 10.13
C ASN A 24 6.08 8.47 10.66
N LEU A 25 5.09 9.04 9.99
CA LEU A 25 3.69 8.79 10.33
C LEU A 25 3.37 7.29 10.23
N TYR A 26 3.75 6.67 9.14
CA TYR A 26 3.49 5.25 8.89
C TYR A 26 4.19 4.34 9.91
N ALA A 27 5.47 4.56 10.13
CA ALA A 27 6.30 3.64 10.91
C ALA A 27 6.30 3.92 12.41
N GLU A 28 6.12 5.17 12.81
CA GLU A 28 6.26 5.59 14.21
C GLU A 28 4.91 5.97 14.85
N LYS A 29 4.26 6.98 14.32
CA LYS A 29 3.03 7.50 14.95
C LYS A 29 1.88 6.51 14.88
N LEU A 30 1.75 5.80 13.79
CA LEU A 30 0.71 4.80 13.57
C LEU A 30 1.13 3.38 13.95
N ASP A 31 2.30 3.21 14.53
CA ASP A 31 2.74 1.89 14.99
C ASP A 31 1.73 1.33 16.00
N GLY A 32 1.36 0.07 15.80
CA GLY A 32 0.36 -0.58 16.63
C GLY A 32 -1.09 -0.32 16.22
N TYR A 33 -1.35 0.55 15.26
CA TYR A 33 -2.70 0.85 14.77
C TYR A 33 -3.03 0.17 13.44
N TRP A 34 -2.03 -0.41 12.79
CA TRP A 34 -2.22 -1.14 11.54
C TRP A 34 -2.78 -2.54 11.81
N ASP A 35 -3.62 -3.01 10.89
CA ASP A 35 -4.10 -4.39 10.94
C ASP A 35 -2.95 -5.37 10.70
N ALA A 36 -3.04 -6.55 11.30
CA ALA A 36 -1.96 -7.55 11.21
C ALA A 36 -1.65 -7.96 9.77
N GLU A 37 -2.65 -7.98 8.92
CA GLU A 37 -2.50 -8.35 7.50
C GLU A 37 -1.68 -7.35 6.71
N ARG A 38 -1.46 -6.14 7.24
CA ARG A 38 -0.64 -5.13 6.57
C ARG A 38 0.77 -5.62 6.30
N ARG A 39 1.29 -6.52 7.12
CA ARG A 39 2.63 -7.08 6.92
C ARG A 39 2.78 -7.76 5.55
N TYR A 40 1.72 -8.35 5.00
CA TYR A 40 1.80 -8.99 3.69
C TYR A 40 2.06 -7.98 2.58
N ILE A 41 1.52 -6.77 2.72
CA ILE A 41 1.79 -5.69 1.78
C ILE A 41 3.22 -5.19 1.94
N ASP A 42 3.68 -5.01 3.19
CA ASP A 42 5.05 -4.58 3.47
C ASP A 42 6.08 -5.60 2.95
N GLU A 43 5.72 -6.87 2.95
CA GLU A 43 6.54 -7.96 2.42
C GLU A 43 6.27 -8.23 0.94
N GLU A 44 5.51 -7.35 0.26
CA GLU A 44 5.18 -7.45 -1.16
C GLU A 44 4.51 -8.78 -1.53
N TYR A 45 3.72 -9.33 -0.61
CA TYR A 45 3.04 -10.62 -0.72
C TYR A 45 3.99 -11.82 -0.88
N LYS A 46 5.28 -11.65 -0.68
CA LYS A 46 6.26 -12.73 -0.90
C LYS A 46 6.10 -13.89 0.06
N THR A 47 5.60 -13.62 1.27
CA THR A 47 5.42 -14.64 2.30
C THR A 47 4.07 -15.35 2.24
N ILE A 48 3.16 -14.90 1.40
CA ILE A 48 1.87 -15.56 1.22
C ILE A 48 2.08 -16.81 0.37
N PRO A 49 1.61 -17.98 0.81
CA PRO A 49 1.73 -19.20 0.00
C PRO A 49 1.08 -19.02 -1.37
N PHE A 50 1.77 -19.45 -2.41
CA PHE A 50 1.29 -19.33 -3.77
C PHE A 50 1.47 -20.68 -4.49
N PRO A 51 0.47 -21.57 -4.39
CA PRO A 51 0.61 -22.98 -4.83
C PRO A 51 0.55 -23.20 -6.33
N PHE A 52 0.75 -22.16 -7.12
CA PHE A 52 0.71 -22.22 -8.58
C PHE A 52 2.12 -22.06 -9.14
N ASP A 53 2.31 -22.45 -10.39
CA ASP A 53 3.58 -22.23 -11.09
C ASP A 53 3.74 -20.73 -11.33
N GLU A 54 4.56 -20.09 -10.53
CA GLU A 54 4.71 -18.64 -10.54
C GLU A 54 5.52 -18.19 -11.76
N ILE A 55 5.03 -17.15 -12.43
CA ILE A 55 5.69 -16.56 -13.60
C ILE A 55 6.39 -15.28 -13.12
N ASN A 56 7.64 -15.09 -13.52
CA ASN A 56 8.36 -13.86 -13.24
C ASN A 56 7.77 -12.73 -14.06
N VAL A 57 7.50 -11.62 -13.40
CA VAL A 57 7.00 -10.40 -14.03
C VAL A 57 7.86 -9.22 -13.62
N ALA A 58 7.89 -8.20 -14.47
CA ALA A 58 8.64 -6.98 -14.17
C ALA A 58 7.98 -6.22 -13.03
N GLU A 59 8.79 -5.47 -12.28
CA GLU A 59 8.27 -4.57 -11.26
C GLU A 59 7.61 -3.37 -11.93
N PHE A 60 6.53 -2.89 -11.32
CA PHE A 60 5.78 -1.76 -11.81
C PHE A 60 5.72 -0.66 -10.77
N LYS A 61 5.53 0.57 -11.27
CA LYS A 61 5.23 1.72 -10.44
C LYS A 61 4.07 2.48 -11.06
N MET A 62 3.17 2.98 -10.22
CA MET A 62 2.13 3.90 -10.66
C MET A 62 2.50 5.29 -10.20
N GLN A 63 2.42 6.27 -11.10
CA GLN A 63 2.72 7.66 -10.80
C GLN A 63 1.50 8.54 -11.04
N TYR A 64 1.32 9.51 -10.16
CA TYR A 64 0.24 10.47 -10.23
C TYR A 64 0.76 11.86 -9.89
N GLN A 65 0.06 12.87 -10.39
CA GLN A 65 0.27 14.26 -9.98
C GLN A 65 -0.92 14.64 -9.11
N TRP A 66 -0.70 14.79 -7.82
CA TRP A 66 -1.76 15.10 -6.86
C TRP A 66 -1.54 16.46 -6.22
N SER A 67 -2.64 17.18 -6.00
CA SER A 67 -2.62 18.36 -5.14
C SER A 67 -2.44 17.94 -3.68
N SER A 68 -2.08 18.91 -2.83
CA SER A 68 -1.99 18.66 -1.39
C SER A 68 -3.31 18.12 -0.82
N ALA A 69 -4.44 18.65 -1.29
CA ALA A 69 -5.75 18.18 -0.83
C ALA A 69 -6.01 16.72 -1.22
N GLN A 70 -5.62 16.31 -2.42
CA GLN A 70 -5.76 14.93 -2.86
C GLN A 70 -4.89 13.99 -2.04
N LEU A 71 -3.66 14.40 -1.74
CA LEU A 71 -2.76 13.61 -0.90
C LEU A 71 -3.34 13.39 0.50
N LEU A 72 -3.82 14.45 1.13
CA LEU A 72 -4.44 14.36 2.45
C LEU A 72 -5.68 13.48 2.45
N LYS A 73 -6.49 13.58 1.41
CA LYS A 73 -7.68 12.75 1.26
C LYS A 73 -7.30 11.27 1.17
N TYR A 74 -6.27 10.96 0.39
CA TYR A 74 -5.78 9.58 0.30
C TYR A 74 -5.31 9.06 1.66
N LEU A 75 -4.45 9.83 2.35
CA LEU A 75 -3.90 9.41 3.64
C LEU A 75 -4.99 9.20 4.69
N SER A 76 -6.04 10.01 4.66
CA SER A 76 -7.14 9.88 5.59
C SER A 76 -7.95 8.59 5.39
N THR A 77 -7.77 7.89 4.26
CA THR A 77 -8.40 6.59 4.03
C THR A 77 -7.67 5.43 4.71
N TRP A 78 -6.47 5.65 5.22
CA TRP A 78 -5.74 4.59 5.92
C TRP A 78 -6.50 4.14 7.16
N SER A 79 -6.66 2.83 7.32
CA SER A 79 -7.37 2.27 8.49
C SER A 79 -6.67 2.63 9.81
N ALA A 80 -5.34 2.70 9.81
CA ALA A 80 -4.59 3.07 10.99
C ALA A 80 -4.88 4.51 11.44
N ILE A 81 -5.14 5.43 10.50
CA ILE A 81 -5.55 6.79 10.82
C ILE A 81 -6.87 6.78 11.58
N LYS A 82 -7.83 6.01 11.10
CA LYS A 82 -9.14 5.89 11.75
C LYS A 82 -8.99 5.33 13.16
N HIS A 83 -8.23 4.25 13.31
CA HIS A 83 -8.02 3.62 14.63
C HIS A 83 -7.31 4.58 15.59
N TYR A 84 -6.33 5.33 15.10
CA TYR A 84 -5.62 6.32 15.91
C TYR A 84 -6.56 7.41 16.41
N CYS A 85 -7.40 7.97 15.52
CA CYS A 85 -8.34 9.01 15.86
C CYS A 85 -9.35 8.53 16.92
N GLU A 86 -9.84 7.30 16.78
CA GLU A 86 -10.79 6.72 17.72
C GLU A 86 -10.21 6.56 19.12
N ARG A 87 -8.94 6.19 19.21
CA ARG A 87 -8.28 5.90 20.47
C ARG A 87 -7.73 7.13 21.18
N ASN A 88 -7.21 8.09 20.42
CA ASN A 88 -6.48 9.23 20.98
C ASN A 88 -7.26 10.55 20.96
N HIS A 89 -8.42 10.58 20.31
CA HIS A 89 -9.22 11.80 20.13
C HIS A 89 -8.40 12.95 19.51
N ASP A 90 -7.46 12.59 18.63
CA ASP A 90 -6.57 13.53 17.96
C ASP A 90 -6.40 13.08 16.52
N HIS A 91 -6.03 13.99 15.63
CA HIS A 91 -5.85 13.66 14.22
C HIS A 91 -4.37 13.65 13.85
N PRO A 92 -3.81 12.49 13.44
CA PRO A 92 -2.37 12.39 13.22
C PRO A 92 -1.88 13.11 11.96
N LEU A 93 -2.78 13.61 11.10
CA LEU A 93 -2.42 14.32 9.88
C LEU A 93 -2.28 15.82 10.04
N LEU A 94 -2.52 16.39 11.23
CA LEU A 94 -2.52 17.84 11.43
C LEU A 94 -1.18 18.49 11.06
N ASP A 95 -0.07 17.91 11.52
CA ASP A 95 1.25 18.45 11.22
C ASP A 95 1.56 18.39 9.73
N LEU A 96 1.20 17.30 9.09
CA LEU A 96 1.40 17.13 7.67
C LEU A 96 0.52 18.10 6.87
N ALA A 97 -0.72 18.29 7.29
CA ALA A 97 -1.63 19.24 6.65
C ALA A 97 -1.05 20.65 6.72
N GLU A 98 -0.49 21.03 7.87
CA GLU A 98 0.16 22.33 8.04
C GLU A 98 1.36 22.48 7.11
N ALA A 99 2.22 21.47 7.03
CA ALA A 99 3.37 21.48 6.14
C ALA A 99 2.96 21.60 4.67
N LEU A 100 1.84 21.00 4.28
CA LEU A 100 1.35 21.04 2.91
C LEU A 100 0.72 22.38 2.52
N THR A 101 0.42 23.26 3.47
CA THR A 101 -0.16 24.57 3.15
C THR A 101 0.75 25.43 2.30
N SER A 102 2.07 25.21 2.36
CA SER A 102 3.04 25.94 1.55
C SER A 102 3.30 25.29 0.18
N GLU A 103 2.74 24.12 -0.08
CA GLU A 103 2.95 23.41 -1.33
C GLU A 103 1.83 23.76 -2.32
N LEU A 104 2.11 24.72 -3.20
CA LEU A 104 1.12 25.21 -4.17
C LEU A 104 1.08 24.41 -5.46
N ALA A 105 2.18 23.74 -5.81
CA ALA A 105 2.25 22.91 -7.01
C ALA A 105 1.82 21.48 -6.71
N ASP A 106 1.43 20.76 -7.76
CA ASP A 106 1.13 19.34 -7.62
C ASP A 106 2.38 18.56 -7.22
N LEU A 107 2.16 17.52 -6.45
CA LEU A 107 3.21 16.61 -5.98
C LEU A 107 3.22 15.36 -6.85
N THR A 108 4.42 14.87 -7.15
CA THR A 108 4.57 13.59 -7.85
C THR A 108 4.48 12.47 -6.84
N ILE A 109 3.51 11.61 -7.02
CA ILE A 109 3.19 10.50 -6.13
C ILE A 109 3.48 9.20 -6.86
N THR A 110 4.21 8.30 -6.20
CA THR A 110 4.56 6.99 -6.76
C THR A 110 4.13 5.88 -5.81
N PHE A 111 3.52 4.85 -6.37
CA PHE A 111 3.22 3.62 -5.64
C PHE A 111 3.96 2.46 -6.29
N PRO A 112 4.74 1.68 -5.54
CA PRO A 112 5.23 0.41 -6.05
C PRO A 112 4.06 -0.57 -6.18
N VAL A 113 4.04 -1.32 -7.27
CA VAL A 113 3.00 -2.32 -7.53
C VAL A 113 3.64 -3.69 -7.49
N PHE A 114 3.07 -4.59 -6.69
CA PHE A 114 3.50 -5.98 -6.66
C PHE A 114 2.52 -6.83 -7.44
N LEU A 115 3.05 -7.78 -8.17
CA LEU A 115 2.25 -8.68 -8.97
C LEU A 115 2.81 -10.09 -8.84
N ARG A 116 1.95 -11.03 -8.45
CA ARG A 116 2.26 -12.45 -8.49
C ARG A 116 1.34 -13.11 -9.49
N VAL A 117 1.92 -13.81 -10.45
CA VAL A 117 1.18 -14.48 -11.52
C VAL A 117 1.56 -15.93 -11.53
N GLY A 118 0.60 -16.82 -11.61
CA GLY A 118 0.84 -18.24 -11.67
C GLY A 118 -0.09 -18.95 -12.62
N LYS A 119 0.38 -20.08 -13.15
CA LYS A 119 -0.42 -20.95 -14.00
C LYS A 119 -1.14 -21.98 -13.17
N ILE A 120 -2.41 -22.19 -13.46
CA ILE A 120 -3.22 -23.22 -12.83
C ILE A 120 -3.09 -24.51 -13.65
N LYS A 121 -2.69 -25.60 -12.99
CA LYS A 121 -2.50 -26.88 -13.65
C LYS A 121 -3.84 -27.58 -13.84
N LYS A 122 -4.20 -27.82 -15.08
CA LYS A 122 -5.50 -28.43 -15.42
C LYS A 122 -5.63 -29.88 -15.01
N SER A 123 -4.61 -30.68 -15.28
CA SER A 123 -4.70 -32.13 -15.14
C SER A 123 -4.98 -32.58 -13.72
N LYS A 124 -4.54 -31.82 -12.74
CA LYS A 124 -4.71 -32.19 -11.34
C LYS A 124 -6.12 -32.04 -10.84
N LYS A 125 -6.92 -31.25 -11.49
CA LYS A 125 -8.29 -31.01 -11.07
C LYS A 125 -9.17 -32.24 -11.22
N LYS A 126 -8.82 -33.12 -12.12
CA LYS A 126 -9.63 -34.27 -12.38
C LYS A 126 -9.50 -35.37 -11.37
N CYS A 127 -8.53 -35.30 -10.56
CA CYS A 127 -8.26 -36.34 -9.59
C CYS A 127 -9.12 -36.24 -8.34
N PHE A 128 -9.84 -35.33 -8.26
CA PHE A 128 -10.59 -35.09 -7.06
C PHE A 128 -11.97 -35.50 -7.06
N MET A 129 -11.81 -35.05 -7.33
CA MET A 129 -12.63 -34.83 -7.48
C MET A 129 -13.33 -35.35 -7.58
N HIS A 130 -13.18 -35.67 -7.58
CA HIS A 130 -13.49 -36.00 -7.93
C HIS A 130 -13.89 -36.46 -7.53
N LYS A 131 -13.72 -36.40 -7.08
CA LYS A 131 -13.79 -36.73 -6.86
C LYS A 131 -13.89 -36.73 -6.62
#